data_b8d0ecb80d784d894796ab37e46383b9
#
_entry.id   b8d0ecb80d784d894796ab37e46383b9
#
_cell.length_a   1.000
_cell.length_b   1.000
_cell.length_c   1.000
_cell.angle_alpha   90.00
_cell.angle_beta   90.00
_cell.angle_gamma   90.00
#
_symmetry.space_group_name_H-M   'P 1'
#
loop_
_entity.id
_entity.type
_entity.pdbx_description
1 polymer ?
#
loop_
_entity_poly.entity_id
_entity_poly.type
_entity_poly.pdbx_seq_one_letter_code
_entity_poly.pdbx_strand_id
1 'polypeptide(L)'
;MKVRAILNPRAGLGARRALEDVRRGRPSWRDLEVKLTTGPGDAQRLAREAAAANADLVLAVGGDGTVNEAARGLLGSGVPLGIVPAGSGNGLARALGIPLSPARALRALEGALVRRIDVGTVNGVPFLNVAGVGFDALVGWAFHRAGRNGGRRGVLTYVRLSLALVRSYEPVPLRVEAGGEEFAARPFLVAFANGPQYGGGAVINPGARLDDGRFELVLYDDRPLLAILASAPRLFLGGIERVRGYRRIPTTRAVVTLERPLEHHRDGEPEPAALRLEIALLPRALPLLVPRTTAEDPSGPFTPPA
;
A
#
# COMPACT_ATOMS: atom_id res chain seq x y z
N MET A 1 -15.99 22.08 8.37
CA MET A 1 -14.68 21.41 8.26
C MET A 1 -13.83 22.15 7.22
N LYS A 2 -12.56 22.37 7.53
CA LYS A 2 -11.53 22.90 6.64
C LYS A 2 -10.89 21.73 5.91
N VAL A 3 -11.22 21.56 4.63
CA VAL A 3 -10.81 20.42 3.82
C VAL A 3 -9.77 20.83 2.80
N ARG A 4 -8.68 20.06 2.71
CA ARG A 4 -7.62 20.27 1.70
C ARG A 4 -7.55 19.05 0.80
N ALA A 5 -7.98 19.20 -0.45
CA ALA A 5 -7.93 18.12 -1.44
C ALA A 5 -6.67 18.25 -2.30
N ILE A 6 -5.85 17.20 -2.29
CA ILE A 6 -4.63 17.09 -3.07
C ILE A 6 -4.90 16.16 -4.23
N LEU A 7 -4.92 16.67 -5.44
CA LEU A 7 -5.31 15.93 -6.63
C LEU A 7 -4.14 15.76 -7.59
N ASN A 8 -3.89 14.51 -7.97
CA ASN A 8 -2.94 14.20 -9.04
C ASN A 8 -3.66 14.18 -10.40
N PRO A 9 -3.46 15.17 -11.28
CA PRO A 9 -4.13 15.24 -12.58
C PRO A 9 -3.71 14.13 -13.54
N ARG A 10 -2.60 13.43 -13.26
CA ARG A 10 -2.06 12.31 -14.04
C ARG A 10 -2.50 10.94 -13.54
N ALA A 11 -3.37 10.86 -12.52
CA ALA A 11 -3.78 9.59 -11.91
C ALA A 11 -4.69 8.72 -12.78
N GLY A 12 -4.86 9.04 -14.06
CA GLY A 12 -5.65 8.28 -15.03
C GLY A 12 -6.94 8.96 -15.45
N LEU A 13 -7.79 8.23 -16.19
CA LEU A 13 -9.04 8.77 -16.78
C LEU A 13 -10.05 9.27 -15.75
N GLY A 14 -9.94 8.82 -14.49
CA GLY A 14 -10.82 9.25 -13.39
C GLY A 14 -10.49 10.62 -12.79
N ALA A 15 -9.27 11.16 -13.02
CA ALA A 15 -8.80 12.34 -12.32
C ALA A 15 -9.64 13.61 -12.62
N ARG A 16 -10.04 13.83 -13.87
CA ARG A 16 -10.91 14.98 -14.24
C ARG A 16 -12.27 14.90 -13.57
N ARG A 17 -12.91 13.72 -13.64
CA ARG A 17 -14.22 13.50 -12.99
C ARG A 17 -14.10 13.61 -11.47
N ALA A 18 -13.03 13.07 -10.89
CA ALA A 18 -12.75 13.23 -9.46
C ALA A 18 -12.62 14.70 -9.06
N LEU A 19 -11.95 15.53 -9.87
CA LEU A 19 -11.84 16.97 -9.64
C LEU A 19 -13.20 17.66 -9.61
N GLU A 20 -14.07 17.36 -10.57
CA GLU A 20 -15.43 17.91 -10.61
C GLU A 20 -16.26 17.46 -9.40
N ASP A 21 -16.20 16.18 -9.06
CA ASP A 21 -16.93 15.62 -7.91
C ASP A 21 -16.45 16.23 -6.58
N VAL A 22 -15.13 16.43 -6.43
CA VAL A 22 -14.55 17.08 -5.24
C VAL A 22 -14.94 18.57 -5.18
N ARG A 23 -14.87 19.29 -6.31
CA ARG A 23 -15.22 20.71 -6.36
C ARG A 23 -16.68 21.02 -6.04
N ARG A 24 -17.60 20.08 -6.33
CA ARG A 24 -18.99 20.19 -5.87
C ARG A 24 -19.10 20.22 -4.34
N GLY A 25 -18.05 19.74 -3.65
CA GLY A 25 -17.96 19.76 -2.19
C GLY A 25 -19.01 18.90 -1.50
N ARG A 26 -19.18 19.15 -0.23
CA ARG A 26 -20.20 18.55 0.64
C ARG A 26 -20.73 19.60 1.60
N PRO A 27 -21.97 19.51 2.08
CA PRO A 27 -22.53 20.50 3.01
C PRO A 27 -21.68 20.74 4.25
N SER A 28 -20.95 19.72 4.72
CA SER A 28 -20.04 19.81 5.87
C SER A 28 -18.70 20.48 5.57
N TRP A 29 -18.33 20.66 4.29
CA TRP A 29 -17.03 21.22 3.86
C TRP A 29 -17.16 22.73 3.63
N ARG A 30 -17.09 23.49 4.71
CA ARG A 30 -17.27 24.96 4.66
C ARG A 30 -16.10 25.72 4.01
N ASP A 31 -14.90 25.11 4.08
CA ASP A 31 -13.66 25.66 3.53
C ASP A 31 -12.94 24.55 2.78
N LEU A 32 -13.23 24.41 1.49
CA LEU A 32 -12.62 23.45 0.59
C LEU A 32 -11.62 24.13 -0.34
N GLU A 33 -10.36 23.74 -0.24
CA GLU A 33 -9.32 24.11 -1.18
C GLU A 33 -8.83 22.89 -1.94
N VAL A 34 -8.69 23.01 -3.27
CA VAL A 34 -8.16 21.93 -4.13
C VAL A 34 -6.82 22.37 -4.70
N LYS A 35 -5.76 21.61 -4.39
CA LYS A 35 -4.42 21.80 -4.92
C LYS A 35 -4.06 20.66 -5.86
N LEU A 36 -3.46 20.99 -7.01
CA LEU A 36 -2.99 20.00 -7.99
C LEU A 36 -1.53 19.71 -7.75
N THR A 37 -1.15 18.42 -7.85
CA THR A 37 0.26 18.04 -7.86
C THR A 37 0.86 18.31 -9.24
N THR A 38 2.11 18.69 -9.29
CA THR A 38 2.89 18.94 -10.52
C THR A 38 3.92 17.85 -10.79
N GLY A 39 4.39 17.18 -9.73
CA GLY A 39 5.39 16.11 -9.81
C GLY A 39 5.50 15.27 -8.55
N PRO A 40 6.46 14.33 -8.52
CA PRO A 40 6.76 13.51 -7.35
C PRO A 40 7.14 14.36 -6.14
N GLY A 41 6.67 13.96 -4.95
CA GLY A 41 6.89 14.66 -3.68
C GLY A 41 5.92 15.81 -3.39
N ASP A 42 5.18 16.28 -4.38
CA ASP A 42 4.23 17.41 -4.20
C ASP A 42 3.09 17.05 -3.26
N ALA A 43 2.53 15.84 -3.35
CA ALA A 43 1.44 15.45 -2.47
C ALA A 43 1.89 15.41 -1.00
N GLN A 44 3.14 15.01 -0.74
CA GLN A 44 3.72 15.02 0.61
C GLN A 44 3.89 16.46 1.12
N ARG A 45 4.44 17.35 0.29
CA ARG A 45 4.63 18.77 0.64
C ARG A 45 3.29 19.45 0.92
N LEU A 46 2.32 19.28 0.02
CA LEU A 46 0.97 19.88 0.14
C LEU A 46 0.22 19.35 1.37
N ALA A 47 0.37 18.07 1.70
CA ALA A 47 -0.23 17.48 2.89
C ALA A 47 0.38 18.06 4.19
N ARG A 48 1.70 18.25 4.22
CA ARG A 48 2.38 18.90 5.34
C ARG A 48 1.95 20.34 5.52
N GLU A 49 1.84 21.09 4.41
CA GLU A 49 1.32 22.47 4.43
C GLU A 49 -0.12 22.53 4.93
N ALA A 50 -0.97 21.60 4.48
CA ALA A 50 -2.35 21.49 4.94
C ALA A 50 -2.44 21.24 6.46
N ALA A 51 -1.61 20.33 6.98
CA ALA A 51 -1.53 20.05 8.41
C ALA A 51 -1.05 21.28 9.20
N ALA A 52 0.01 21.94 8.74
CA ALA A 52 0.52 23.18 9.37
C ALA A 52 -0.51 24.31 9.35
N ALA A 53 -1.40 24.34 8.35
CA ALA A 53 -2.50 25.28 8.24
C ALA A 53 -3.76 24.86 9.03
N ASN A 54 -3.66 23.86 9.92
CA ASN A 54 -4.76 23.33 10.73
C ASN A 54 -5.96 22.88 9.89
N ALA A 55 -5.73 22.09 8.84
CA ALA A 55 -6.81 21.40 8.13
C ALA A 55 -7.48 20.37 9.02
N ASP A 56 -8.80 20.27 8.95
CA ASP A 56 -9.56 19.22 9.65
C ASP A 56 -9.51 17.88 8.91
N LEU A 57 -9.24 17.91 7.60
CA LEU A 57 -9.19 16.75 6.72
C LEU A 57 -8.32 17.03 5.50
N VAL A 58 -7.46 16.09 5.15
CA VAL A 58 -6.79 16.05 3.85
C VAL A 58 -7.39 14.95 2.99
N LEU A 59 -7.76 15.25 1.74
CA LEU A 59 -8.21 14.26 0.75
C LEU A 59 -7.09 14.01 -0.25
N ALA A 60 -6.60 12.77 -0.33
CA ALA A 60 -5.73 12.35 -1.42
C ALA A 60 -6.58 11.84 -2.60
N VAL A 61 -6.57 12.56 -3.70
CA VAL A 61 -7.32 12.25 -4.92
C VAL A 61 -6.33 11.76 -5.97
N GLY A 62 -6.19 10.44 -6.07
CA GLY A 62 -5.15 9.86 -6.93
C GLY A 62 -5.03 8.35 -6.82
N GLY A 63 -3.89 7.81 -7.25
CA GLY A 63 -3.50 6.43 -7.07
C GLY A 63 -2.64 6.23 -5.81
N ASP A 64 -2.10 5.01 -5.65
CA ASP A 64 -1.33 4.59 -4.48
C ASP A 64 -0.17 5.56 -4.17
N GLY A 65 0.61 6.00 -5.16
CA GLY A 65 1.71 6.95 -4.95
C GLY A 65 1.24 8.28 -4.35
N THR A 66 0.11 8.85 -4.83
CA THR A 66 -0.46 10.08 -4.27
C THR A 66 -0.91 9.90 -2.83
N VAL A 67 -1.54 8.75 -2.53
CA VAL A 67 -1.98 8.40 -1.17
C VAL A 67 -0.78 8.25 -0.25
N ASN A 68 0.27 7.56 -0.68
CA ASN A 68 1.48 7.34 0.10
C ASN A 68 2.24 8.65 0.38
N GLU A 69 2.38 9.51 -0.62
CA GLU A 69 3.00 10.83 -0.43
C GLU A 69 2.19 11.68 0.56
N ALA A 70 0.87 11.76 0.40
CA ALA A 70 0.01 12.51 1.30
C ALA A 70 0.08 11.95 2.74
N ALA A 71 0.05 10.63 2.90
CA ALA A 71 0.19 9.97 4.19
C ALA A 71 1.51 10.33 4.88
N ARG A 72 2.65 10.27 4.15
CA ARG A 72 3.97 10.68 4.67
C ARG A 72 3.99 12.14 5.15
N GLY A 73 3.26 13.01 4.45
CA GLY A 73 3.13 14.41 4.84
C GLY A 73 2.32 14.63 6.11
N LEU A 74 1.42 13.70 6.45
CA LEU A 74 0.52 13.78 7.61
C LEU A 74 1.01 13.01 8.84
N LEU A 75 2.04 12.16 8.72
CA LEU A 75 2.57 11.42 9.88
C LEU A 75 2.90 12.37 11.03
N GLY A 76 2.40 12.07 12.22
CA GLY A 76 2.60 12.86 13.42
C GLY A 76 1.73 14.13 13.53
N SER A 77 0.99 14.51 12.48
CA SER A 77 0.15 15.73 12.52
C SER A 77 -1.20 15.55 13.24
N GLY A 78 -1.70 14.32 13.32
CA GLY A 78 -3.04 14.03 13.80
C GLY A 78 -4.18 14.34 12.82
N VAL A 79 -3.90 14.97 11.69
CA VAL A 79 -4.90 15.30 10.66
C VAL A 79 -5.29 14.03 9.90
N PRO A 80 -6.58 13.69 9.81
CA PRO A 80 -7.02 12.50 9.09
C PRO A 80 -6.85 12.63 7.57
N LEU A 81 -6.50 11.49 6.95
CA LEU A 81 -6.42 11.34 5.51
C LEU A 81 -7.68 10.63 4.98
N GLY A 82 -8.39 11.24 4.05
CA GLY A 82 -9.43 10.60 3.25
C GLY A 82 -8.88 10.23 1.87
N ILE A 83 -9.35 9.11 1.30
CA ILE A 83 -8.86 8.59 0.03
C ILE A 83 -9.97 8.63 -1.02
N VAL A 84 -9.68 9.28 -2.15
CA VAL A 84 -10.53 9.28 -3.35
C VAL A 84 -9.76 8.61 -4.48
N PRO A 85 -10.00 7.31 -4.73
CA PRO A 85 -9.19 6.53 -5.66
C PRO A 85 -9.42 6.96 -7.11
N ALA A 86 -8.32 7.21 -7.83
CA ALA A 86 -8.31 7.55 -9.25
C ALA A 86 -7.20 6.82 -10.03
N GLY A 87 -6.44 5.96 -9.38
CA GLY A 87 -5.37 5.14 -9.96
C GLY A 87 -5.84 3.78 -10.45
N SER A 88 -4.91 2.95 -10.91
CA SER A 88 -5.16 1.58 -11.38
C SER A 88 -5.06 0.51 -10.30
N GLY A 89 -4.22 0.70 -9.28
CA GLY A 89 -3.99 -0.27 -8.19
C GLY A 89 -4.96 -0.06 -7.04
N ASN A 90 -4.87 1.08 -6.40
CA ASN A 90 -5.67 1.54 -5.26
C ASN A 90 -5.69 0.52 -4.09
N GLY A 91 -4.50 0.02 -3.71
CA GLY A 91 -4.36 -1.06 -2.74
C GLY A 91 -4.96 -0.73 -1.38
N LEU A 92 -4.60 0.43 -0.81
CA LEU A 92 -5.14 0.84 0.49
C LEU A 92 -6.64 1.14 0.42
N ALA A 93 -7.13 1.78 -0.65
CA ALA A 93 -8.56 2.02 -0.82
C ALA A 93 -9.36 0.71 -0.87
N ARG A 94 -8.84 -0.33 -1.54
CA ARG A 94 -9.44 -1.68 -1.56
C ARG A 94 -9.44 -2.32 -0.18
N ALA A 95 -8.31 -2.26 0.54
CA ALA A 95 -8.20 -2.81 1.90
C ALA A 95 -9.21 -2.16 2.86
N LEU A 96 -9.48 -0.86 2.67
CA LEU A 96 -10.44 -0.09 3.46
C LEU A 96 -11.89 -0.18 2.97
N GLY A 97 -12.19 -0.98 1.94
CA GLY A 97 -13.54 -1.08 1.37
C GLY A 97 -14.03 0.22 0.72
N ILE A 98 -13.12 1.15 0.37
CA ILE A 98 -13.48 2.40 -0.28
C ILE A 98 -13.85 2.11 -1.74
N PRO A 99 -15.04 2.55 -2.22
CA PRO A 99 -15.43 2.36 -3.60
C PRO A 99 -14.44 2.97 -4.59
N LEU A 100 -14.11 2.25 -5.67
CA LEU A 100 -13.10 2.71 -6.65
C LEU A 100 -13.60 3.81 -7.60
N SER A 101 -14.89 4.10 -7.60
CA SER A 101 -15.45 5.26 -8.30
C SER A 101 -15.29 6.50 -7.41
N PRO A 102 -14.67 7.60 -7.88
CA PRO A 102 -14.47 8.81 -7.08
C PRO A 102 -15.76 9.35 -6.47
N ALA A 103 -16.84 9.43 -7.23
CA ALA A 103 -18.14 9.89 -6.73
C ALA A 103 -18.72 8.99 -5.64
N ARG A 104 -18.53 7.65 -5.75
CA ARG A 104 -18.96 6.71 -4.71
C ARG A 104 -18.06 6.78 -3.49
N ALA A 105 -16.75 6.93 -3.68
CA ALA A 105 -15.79 7.12 -2.59
C ALA A 105 -16.14 8.36 -1.76
N LEU A 106 -16.37 9.50 -2.40
CA LEU A 106 -16.78 10.73 -1.73
C LEU A 106 -18.09 10.56 -0.92
N ARG A 107 -19.07 9.82 -1.45
CA ARG A 107 -20.30 9.49 -0.68
C ARG A 107 -20.01 8.57 0.49
N ALA A 108 -19.14 7.59 0.33
CA ALA A 108 -18.77 6.67 1.40
C ALA A 108 -17.99 7.36 2.54
N LEU A 109 -17.34 8.50 2.24
CA LEU A 109 -16.68 9.34 3.25
C LEU A 109 -17.66 10.23 4.03
N GLU A 110 -18.92 10.36 3.59
CA GLU A 110 -19.98 10.99 4.37
C GLU A 110 -20.37 10.05 5.53
N GLY A 111 -20.22 10.49 6.77
CA GLY A 111 -20.46 9.66 7.96
C GLY A 111 -19.39 8.57 8.22
N ALA A 112 -18.25 8.63 7.50
CA ALA A 112 -17.12 7.79 7.78
C ALA A 112 -16.52 8.04 9.17
N LEU A 113 -15.85 7.05 9.71
CA LEU A 113 -15.21 7.11 11.02
C LEU A 113 -13.70 7.29 10.86
N VAL A 114 -13.08 7.97 11.81
CA VAL A 114 -11.63 8.05 11.89
C VAL A 114 -11.10 6.82 12.60
N ARG A 115 -10.28 6.02 11.89
CA ARG A 115 -9.50 4.91 12.45
C ARG A 115 -8.03 5.23 12.32
N ARG A 116 -7.24 4.88 13.32
CA ARG A 116 -5.78 5.03 13.26
C ARG A 116 -5.16 3.73 12.82
N ILE A 117 -4.36 3.78 11.76
CA ILE A 117 -3.62 2.62 11.27
C ILE A 117 -2.16 2.64 11.72
N ASP A 118 -1.61 1.45 11.80
CA ASP A 118 -0.18 1.25 11.90
C ASP A 118 0.48 1.59 10.55
N VAL A 119 1.74 2.00 10.61
CA VAL A 119 2.53 2.33 9.41
C VAL A 119 3.86 1.60 9.49
N GLY A 120 4.15 0.78 8.50
CA GLY A 120 5.46 0.15 8.41
C GLY A 120 6.52 1.11 7.90
N THR A 121 7.79 0.84 8.21
CA THR A 121 8.94 1.54 7.63
C THR A 121 9.96 0.54 7.11
N VAL A 122 10.60 0.84 5.99
CA VAL A 122 11.81 0.17 5.51
C VAL A 122 12.93 1.18 5.52
N ASN A 123 14.00 0.91 6.28
CA ASN A 123 15.13 1.81 6.46
C ASN A 123 14.69 3.25 6.85
N GLY A 124 13.67 3.34 7.73
CA GLY A 124 13.09 4.59 8.19
C GLY A 124 12.10 5.27 7.24
N VAL A 125 11.89 4.73 6.03
CA VAL A 125 10.96 5.32 5.05
C VAL A 125 9.59 4.60 5.09
N PRO A 126 8.48 5.34 5.30
CA PRO A 126 7.15 4.75 5.53
C PRO A 126 6.55 4.03 4.32
N PHE A 127 5.78 2.97 4.61
CA PHE A 127 4.86 2.30 3.69
C PHE A 127 3.54 1.98 4.42
N LEU A 128 2.45 1.85 3.69
CA LEU A 128 1.11 1.69 4.26
C LEU A 128 0.58 0.26 4.17
N ASN A 129 0.78 -0.41 3.04
CA ASN A 129 0.27 -1.74 2.76
C ASN A 129 1.35 -2.82 2.85
N VAL A 130 2.19 -2.88 1.82
CA VAL A 130 3.17 -3.96 1.66
C VAL A 130 4.47 -3.40 1.08
N ALA A 131 5.57 -3.69 1.75
CA ALA A 131 6.90 -3.56 1.18
C ALA A 131 7.46 -4.96 0.89
N GLY A 132 8.43 -5.07 0.00
CA GLY A 132 8.96 -6.39 -0.31
C GLY A 132 10.28 -6.38 -1.07
N VAL A 133 10.93 -7.54 -1.07
CA VAL A 133 12.16 -7.82 -1.79
C VAL A 133 12.09 -9.20 -2.43
N GLY A 134 12.68 -9.35 -3.60
CA GLY A 134 12.65 -10.61 -4.33
C GLY A 134 11.85 -10.48 -5.63
N PHE A 135 11.11 -11.53 -5.98
CA PHE A 135 10.39 -11.57 -7.24
C PHE A 135 9.35 -10.46 -7.42
N ASP A 136 8.62 -10.12 -6.36
CA ASP A 136 7.62 -9.05 -6.37
C ASP A 136 8.24 -7.68 -6.66
N ALA A 137 9.41 -7.39 -6.08
CA ALA A 137 10.16 -6.17 -6.33
C ALA A 137 10.65 -6.12 -7.78
N LEU A 138 11.19 -7.23 -8.32
CA LEU A 138 11.61 -7.33 -9.72
C LEU A 138 10.45 -7.02 -10.68
N VAL A 139 9.28 -7.60 -10.45
CA VAL A 139 8.08 -7.34 -11.26
C VAL A 139 7.61 -5.90 -11.10
N GLY A 140 7.63 -5.37 -9.89
CA GLY A 140 7.29 -3.97 -9.59
C GLY A 140 8.17 -2.98 -10.37
N TRP A 141 9.48 -3.21 -10.41
CA TRP A 141 10.44 -2.45 -11.19
C TRP A 141 10.15 -2.51 -12.70
N ALA A 142 9.91 -3.71 -13.23
CA ALA A 142 9.58 -3.89 -14.65
C ALA A 142 8.26 -3.18 -15.00
N PHE A 143 7.26 -3.26 -14.13
CA PHE A 143 5.97 -2.59 -14.30
C PHE A 143 6.10 -1.06 -14.27
N HIS A 144 6.93 -0.53 -13.36
CA HIS A 144 7.21 0.90 -13.27
C HIS A 144 7.89 1.42 -14.55
N ARG A 145 8.91 0.72 -15.05
CA ARG A 145 9.60 1.06 -16.31
C ARG A 145 8.64 1.03 -17.51
N ALA A 146 7.79 -0.02 -17.60
CA ALA A 146 6.81 -0.11 -18.68
C ALA A 146 5.85 1.08 -18.67
N GLY A 147 5.40 1.52 -17.51
CA GLY A 147 4.52 2.69 -17.35
C GLY A 147 5.19 4.02 -17.72
N ARG A 148 6.49 4.17 -17.48
CA ARG A 148 7.26 5.37 -17.89
C ARG A 148 7.43 5.47 -19.40
N ASN A 149 7.50 4.33 -20.08
CA ASN A 149 7.65 4.24 -21.54
C ASN A 149 6.31 4.30 -22.28
N GLY A 150 5.23 4.82 -21.66
CA GLY A 150 3.92 4.97 -22.30
C GLY A 150 3.08 3.71 -22.34
N GLY A 151 3.51 2.61 -21.71
CA GLY A 151 2.76 1.36 -21.62
C GLY A 151 1.50 1.48 -20.77
N ARG A 152 0.48 0.68 -21.10
CA ARG A 152 -0.76 0.61 -20.28
C ARG A 152 -0.45 0.00 -18.92
N ARG A 153 -0.83 0.69 -17.85
CA ARG A 153 -0.77 0.17 -16.48
C ARG A 153 -2.06 -0.60 -16.18
N GLY A 154 -1.93 -1.77 -15.55
CA GLY A 154 -3.07 -2.59 -15.14
C GLY A 154 -2.64 -4.00 -14.76
N VAL A 155 -3.56 -4.77 -14.18
CA VAL A 155 -3.33 -6.14 -13.70
C VAL A 155 -2.80 -7.05 -14.84
N LEU A 156 -3.35 -6.92 -16.05
CA LEU A 156 -2.90 -7.73 -17.19
C LEU A 156 -1.42 -7.50 -17.55
N THR A 157 -0.96 -6.24 -17.52
CA THR A 157 0.45 -5.90 -17.75
C THR A 157 1.33 -6.50 -16.66
N TYR A 158 0.88 -6.41 -15.40
CA TYR A 158 1.59 -7.01 -14.26
C TYR A 158 1.73 -8.53 -14.42
N VAL A 159 0.64 -9.23 -14.75
CA VAL A 159 0.63 -10.69 -14.98
C VAL A 159 1.58 -11.08 -16.13
N ARG A 160 1.54 -10.36 -17.28
CA ARG A 160 2.45 -10.63 -18.40
C ARG A 160 3.92 -10.47 -18.02
N LEU A 161 4.25 -9.41 -17.29
CA LEU A 161 5.62 -9.19 -16.80
C LEU A 161 6.05 -10.29 -15.82
N SER A 162 5.17 -10.68 -14.90
CA SER A 162 5.43 -11.78 -13.97
C SER A 162 5.73 -13.09 -14.71
N LEU A 163 4.93 -13.44 -15.71
CA LEU A 163 5.14 -14.65 -16.53
C LEU A 163 6.42 -14.57 -17.37
N ALA A 164 6.83 -13.39 -17.83
CA ALA A 164 8.06 -13.21 -18.57
C ALA A 164 9.30 -13.35 -17.67
N LEU A 165 9.23 -12.84 -16.46
CA LEU A 165 10.38 -12.75 -15.54
C LEU A 165 10.57 -14.00 -14.66
N VAL A 166 9.49 -14.76 -14.39
CA VAL A 166 9.55 -15.88 -13.43
C VAL A 166 10.53 -16.99 -13.83
N ARG A 167 10.77 -17.18 -15.13
CA ARG A 167 11.69 -18.22 -15.64
C ARG A 167 13.17 -17.89 -15.44
N SER A 168 13.50 -16.60 -15.42
CA SER A 168 14.88 -16.12 -15.31
C SER A 168 15.20 -15.61 -13.89
N TYR A 169 14.22 -15.64 -12.98
CA TYR A 169 14.43 -15.19 -11.63
C TYR A 169 15.16 -16.24 -10.80
N GLU A 170 16.24 -15.84 -10.18
CA GLU A 170 17.01 -16.65 -9.25
C GLU A 170 16.89 -16.06 -7.83
N PRO A 171 16.26 -16.79 -6.90
CA PRO A 171 16.19 -16.39 -5.49
C PRO A 171 17.57 -16.20 -4.87
N VAL A 172 17.72 -15.19 -4.04
CA VAL A 172 18.96 -14.84 -3.37
C VAL A 172 18.90 -15.33 -1.92
N PRO A 173 19.95 -15.99 -1.43
CA PRO A 173 20.07 -16.32 -0.02
C PRO A 173 20.04 -15.08 0.85
N LEU A 174 19.41 -15.19 1.99
CA LEU A 174 19.27 -14.11 2.95
C LEU A 174 19.19 -14.64 4.38
N ARG A 175 19.47 -13.78 5.32
CA ARG A 175 19.29 -13.99 6.76
C ARG A 175 18.14 -13.11 7.25
N VAL A 176 17.30 -13.68 8.07
CA VAL A 176 16.12 -13.02 8.65
C VAL A 176 16.24 -13.02 10.16
N GLU A 177 16.02 -11.86 10.77
CA GLU A 177 15.79 -11.68 12.19
C GLU A 177 14.37 -11.11 12.35
N ALA A 178 13.44 -11.89 12.88
CA ALA A 178 12.04 -11.46 13.07
C ALA A 178 11.34 -12.33 14.11
N GLY A 179 10.42 -11.75 14.89
CA GLY A 179 9.61 -12.49 15.86
C GLY A 179 10.42 -13.19 16.97
N GLY A 180 11.65 -12.74 17.24
CA GLY A 180 12.56 -13.37 18.19
C GLY A 180 13.36 -14.55 17.62
N GLU A 181 13.21 -14.85 16.34
CA GLU A 181 13.92 -15.91 15.61
C GLU A 181 14.96 -15.31 14.66
N GLU A 182 16.07 -16.07 14.46
CA GLU A 182 17.05 -15.81 13.42
C GLU A 182 17.22 -17.08 12.59
N PHE A 183 17.13 -16.95 11.27
CA PHE A 183 17.27 -18.07 10.35
C PHE A 183 17.78 -17.63 8.97
N ALA A 184 18.41 -18.57 8.26
CA ALA A 184 18.77 -18.41 6.86
C ALA A 184 17.64 -18.98 5.96
N ALA A 185 17.39 -18.30 4.83
CA ALA A 185 16.41 -18.75 3.85
C ALA A 185 16.84 -18.36 2.43
N ARG A 186 16.23 -19.01 1.43
CA ARG A 186 16.33 -18.64 0.02
C ARG A 186 14.92 -18.55 -0.56
N PRO A 187 14.16 -17.55 -0.17
CA PRO A 187 12.77 -17.42 -0.60
C PRO A 187 12.64 -16.90 -2.02
N PHE A 188 11.56 -17.27 -2.69
CA PHE A 188 11.13 -16.68 -3.95
C PHE A 188 10.77 -15.20 -3.79
N LEU A 189 10.08 -14.85 -2.70
CA LEU A 189 9.79 -13.47 -2.29
C LEU A 189 9.73 -13.33 -0.77
N VAL A 190 9.99 -12.11 -0.31
CA VAL A 190 9.78 -11.68 1.07
C VAL A 190 8.91 -10.43 1.05
N ALA A 191 7.76 -10.48 1.72
CA ALA A 191 6.90 -9.32 1.88
C ALA A 191 6.77 -8.92 3.36
N PHE A 192 6.81 -7.62 3.60
CA PHE A 192 6.53 -6.99 4.89
C PHE A 192 5.12 -6.42 4.78
N ALA A 193 4.15 -7.16 5.30
CA ALA A 193 2.74 -6.91 5.04
C ALA A 193 2.06 -6.29 6.27
N ASN A 194 1.88 -4.96 6.24
CA ASN A 194 1.05 -4.22 7.18
C ASN A 194 -0.43 -4.37 6.81
N GLY A 195 -0.74 -4.34 5.52
CA GLY A 195 -2.07 -4.57 4.98
C GLY A 195 -2.25 -5.96 4.34
N PRO A 196 -3.48 -6.29 3.93
CA PRO A 196 -3.79 -7.62 3.40
C PRO A 196 -3.28 -7.86 1.98
N GLN A 197 -3.04 -6.80 1.18
CA GLN A 197 -2.87 -6.95 -0.25
C GLN A 197 -1.93 -5.93 -0.88
N TYR A 198 -1.35 -6.31 -2.01
CA TYR A 198 -0.75 -5.39 -2.98
C TYR A 198 -1.84 -4.58 -3.71
N GLY A 199 -1.44 -3.66 -4.55
CA GLY A 199 -2.36 -3.03 -5.49
C GLY A 199 -3.02 -4.05 -6.44
N GLY A 200 -4.21 -3.71 -6.98
CA GLY A 200 -4.90 -4.57 -7.95
C GLY A 200 -5.66 -5.76 -7.37
N GLY A 201 -5.69 -5.94 -6.05
CA GLY A 201 -6.44 -7.01 -5.39
C GLY A 201 -5.66 -8.30 -5.15
N ALA A 202 -4.34 -8.30 -5.33
CA ALA A 202 -3.48 -9.44 -5.02
C ALA A 202 -3.25 -9.56 -3.50
N VAL A 203 -3.98 -10.45 -2.84
CA VAL A 203 -3.93 -10.67 -1.39
C VAL A 203 -2.74 -11.55 -1.03
N ILE A 204 -1.78 -11.00 -0.31
CA ILE A 204 -0.58 -11.71 0.17
C ILE A 204 -0.66 -12.05 1.66
N ASN A 205 -1.42 -11.31 2.43
CA ASN A 205 -1.59 -11.48 3.88
C ASN A 205 -3.08 -11.50 4.26
N PRO A 206 -3.80 -12.60 4.00
CA PRO A 206 -5.21 -12.70 4.34
C PRO A 206 -5.44 -12.53 5.85
N GLY A 207 -6.45 -11.72 6.20
CA GLY A 207 -6.81 -11.46 7.59
C GLY A 207 -5.90 -10.47 8.32
N ALA A 208 -5.02 -9.75 7.60
CA ALA A 208 -4.23 -8.67 8.19
C ALA A 208 -5.12 -7.58 8.79
N ARG A 209 -4.71 -7.08 9.95
CA ARG A 209 -5.33 -5.92 10.60
C ARG A 209 -4.38 -4.73 10.54
N LEU A 210 -4.95 -3.57 10.26
CA LEU A 210 -4.17 -2.34 10.08
C LEU A 210 -3.87 -1.61 11.40
N ASP A 211 -4.37 -2.09 12.54
CA ASP A 211 -4.31 -1.39 13.84
C ASP A 211 -3.99 -2.32 15.03
N ASP A 212 -3.44 -3.50 14.77
CA ASP A 212 -3.17 -4.51 15.80
C ASP A 212 -1.75 -4.44 16.39
N GLY A 213 -0.98 -3.44 15.98
CA GLY A 213 0.36 -3.16 16.52
C GLY A 213 1.46 -4.09 15.98
N ARG A 214 1.24 -4.75 14.85
CA ARG A 214 2.22 -5.64 14.20
C ARG A 214 2.03 -5.66 12.68
N PHE A 215 3.03 -6.12 11.99
CA PHE A 215 2.96 -6.53 10.59
C PHE A 215 3.38 -7.99 10.44
N GLU A 216 3.06 -8.60 9.35
CA GLU A 216 3.54 -9.94 9.03
C GLU A 216 4.72 -9.91 8.06
N LEU A 217 5.82 -10.56 8.47
CA LEU A 217 6.84 -10.99 7.55
C LEU A 217 6.33 -12.25 6.82
N VAL A 218 6.04 -12.10 5.54
CA VAL A 218 5.60 -13.19 4.68
C VAL A 218 6.77 -13.68 3.85
N LEU A 219 7.05 -14.98 3.94
CA LEU A 219 8.02 -15.64 3.07
C LEU A 219 7.28 -16.64 2.18
N TYR A 220 7.65 -16.67 0.91
CA TYR A 220 7.27 -17.72 0.00
C TYR A 220 8.54 -18.38 -0.54
N ASP A 221 8.70 -19.67 -0.20
CA ASP A 221 9.90 -20.41 -0.49
C ASP A 221 10.15 -20.56 -2.01
N ASP A 222 11.41 -20.75 -2.38
CA ASP A 222 11.79 -21.17 -3.73
C ASP A 222 11.20 -22.55 -4.02
N ARG A 223 10.46 -22.65 -5.11
CA ARG A 223 9.69 -23.84 -5.49
C ARG A 223 9.81 -24.07 -6.99
N PRO A 224 9.59 -25.32 -7.46
CA PRO A 224 9.50 -25.57 -8.91
C PRO A 224 8.53 -24.61 -9.60
N LEU A 225 8.91 -24.12 -10.77
CA LEU A 225 8.16 -23.10 -11.53
C LEU A 225 6.66 -23.42 -11.65
N LEU A 226 6.32 -24.69 -11.93
CA LEU A 226 4.91 -25.12 -12.03
C LEU A 226 4.14 -24.92 -10.72
N ALA A 227 4.78 -25.13 -9.57
CA ALA A 227 4.16 -24.92 -8.27
C ALA A 227 3.93 -23.44 -7.99
N ILE A 228 4.89 -22.57 -8.38
CA ILE A 228 4.74 -21.11 -8.28
C ILE A 228 3.58 -20.62 -9.16
N LEU A 229 3.54 -21.05 -10.43
CA LEU A 229 2.48 -20.68 -11.36
C LEU A 229 1.10 -21.18 -10.91
N ALA A 230 1.02 -22.41 -10.36
CA ALA A 230 -0.22 -22.97 -9.83
C ALA A 230 -0.72 -22.25 -8.57
N SER A 231 0.18 -21.61 -7.81
CA SER A 231 -0.18 -20.85 -6.61
C SER A 231 -0.63 -19.42 -6.90
N ALA A 232 -0.16 -18.82 -8.00
CA ALA A 232 -0.42 -17.41 -8.32
C ALA A 232 -1.92 -17.02 -8.36
N PRO A 233 -2.85 -17.83 -8.89
CA PRO A 233 -4.28 -17.52 -8.84
C PRO A 233 -4.83 -17.35 -7.42
N ARG A 234 -4.23 -18.00 -6.41
CA ARG A 234 -4.67 -17.92 -5.01
C ARG A 234 -4.49 -16.53 -4.39
N LEU A 235 -3.62 -15.70 -4.97
CA LEU A 235 -3.50 -14.29 -4.58
C LEU A 235 -4.80 -13.51 -4.84
N PHE A 236 -5.60 -13.94 -5.82
CA PHE A 236 -6.84 -13.26 -6.22
C PHE A 236 -8.11 -14.01 -5.79
N LEU A 237 -8.04 -15.34 -5.69
CA LEU A 237 -9.15 -16.22 -5.36
C LEU A 237 -9.17 -16.63 -3.87
N GLY A 238 -8.13 -16.26 -3.12
CA GLY A 238 -7.95 -16.65 -1.72
C GLY A 238 -7.23 -17.97 -1.53
N GLY A 239 -6.75 -18.21 -0.30
CA GLY A 239 -6.10 -19.46 0.08
C GLY A 239 -4.59 -19.50 -0.18
N ILE A 240 -3.95 -18.34 -0.40
CA ILE A 240 -2.47 -18.26 -0.54
C ILE A 240 -1.77 -18.76 0.72
N GLU A 241 -2.36 -18.55 1.91
CA GLU A 241 -1.84 -18.98 3.20
C GLU A 241 -1.81 -20.50 3.38
N ARG A 242 -2.52 -21.25 2.52
CA ARG A 242 -2.56 -22.72 2.51
C ARG A 242 -1.57 -23.33 1.52
N VAL A 243 -0.87 -22.50 0.78
CA VAL A 243 0.12 -22.98 -0.19
C VAL A 243 1.37 -23.43 0.54
N ARG A 244 1.86 -24.63 0.18
CA ARG A 244 3.12 -25.14 0.74
C ARG A 244 4.27 -24.16 0.43
N GLY A 245 5.10 -23.87 1.44
CA GLY A 245 6.20 -22.92 1.35
C GLY A 245 5.79 -21.46 1.65
N TYR A 246 4.51 -21.20 1.93
CA TYR A 246 4.08 -19.94 2.48
C TYR A 246 4.22 -19.94 4.01
N ARG A 247 4.89 -18.91 4.55
CA ARG A 247 5.05 -18.73 6.01
C ARG A 247 4.73 -17.29 6.38
N ARG A 248 4.16 -17.08 7.56
CA ARG A 248 3.93 -15.78 8.18
C ARG A 248 4.55 -15.71 9.55
N ILE A 249 5.24 -14.63 9.84
CA ILE A 249 5.84 -14.35 11.16
C ILE A 249 5.33 -12.98 11.59
N PRO A 250 4.40 -12.92 12.56
CA PRO A 250 3.94 -11.65 13.11
C PRO A 250 5.06 -11.00 13.91
N THR A 251 5.32 -9.72 13.65
CA THR A 251 6.41 -9.00 14.30
C THR A 251 6.19 -7.49 14.28
N THR A 252 6.89 -6.78 15.15
CA THR A 252 6.95 -5.30 15.16
C THR A 252 8.24 -4.78 14.54
N ARG A 253 9.23 -5.68 14.38
CA ARG A 253 10.53 -5.37 13.79
C ARG A 253 11.08 -6.60 13.07
N ALA A 254 11.68 -6.36 11.91
CA ALA A 254 12.44 -7.38 11.20
C ALA A 254 13.71 -6.79 10.62
N VAL A 255 14.73 -7.63 10.47
CA VAL A 255 15.94 -7.31 9.72
C VAL A 255 16.16 -8.39 8.68
N VAL A 256 16.33 -7.98 7.44
CA VAL A 256 16.69 -8.89 6.35
C VAL A 256 18.03 -8.48 5.78
N THR A 257 19.00 -9.39 5.86
CA THR A 257 20.36 -9.21 5.31
C THR A 257 20.48 -10.13 4.09
N LEU A 258 20.78 -9.55 2.94
CA LEU A 258 20.88 -10.22 1.65
C LEU A 258 22.33 -10.57 1.33
N GLU A 259 22.59 -11.65 0.64
CA GLU A 259 23.94 -12.03 0.19
C GLU A 259 24.52 -11.06 -0.86
N ARG A 260 23.63 -10.45 -1.66
CA ARG A 260 23.98 -9.37 -2.61
C ARG A 260 22.91 -8.29 -2.60
N PRO A 261 23.21 -7.04 -2.99
CA PRO A 261 22.19 -5.99 -3.05
C PRO A 261 21.05 -6.38 -4.00
N LEU A 262 19.81 -6.21 -3.51
CA LEU A 262 18.61 -6.36 -4.32
C LEU A 262 17.76 -5.09 -4.25
N GLU A 263 17.13 -4.79 -5.38
CA GLU A 263 16.06 -3.80 -5.44
C GLU A 263 14.88 -4.28 -4.57
N HIS A 264 14.23 -3.32 -3.93
CA HIS A 264 13.05 -3.58 -3.13
C HIS A 264 11.93 -2.61 -3.52
N HIS A 265 10.77 -2.75 -2.95
CA HIS A 265 9.67 -1.82 -3.16
C HIS A 265 8.97 -1.46 -1.84
N ARG A 266 8.28 -0.31 -1.83
CA ARG A 266 7.34 0.11 -0.80
C ARG A 266 6.01 0.50 -1.48
N ASP A 267 4.94 -0.23 -1.17
CA ASP A 267 3.62 -0.03 -1.78
C ASP A 267 3.64 -0.01 -3.33
N GLY A 268 4.52 -0.82 -3.93
CA GLY A 268 4.71 -0.89 -5.37
C GLY A 268 5.59 0.22 -5.98
N GLU A 269 6.10 1.13 -5.17
CA GLU A 269 7.10 2.13 -5.59
C GLU A 269 8.49 1.49 -5.53
N PRO A 270 9.24 1.46 -6.65
CA PRO A 270 10.58 0.89 -6.68
C PRO A 270 11.58 1.68 -5.83
N GLU A 271 12.43 0.96 -5.12
CA GLU A 271 13.48 1.51 -4.28
C GLU A 271 14.86 0.97 -4.68
N PRO A 272 15.93 1.74 -4.44
CA PRO A 272 17.29 1.31 -4.77
C PRO A 272 17.67 -0.02 -4.14
N ALA A 273 18.64 -0.71 -4.75
CA ALA A 273 19.17 -1.95 -4.21
C ALA A 273 19.82 -1.72 -2.84
N ALA A 274 19.56 -2.63 -1.91
CA ALA A 274 20.11 -2.63 -0.57
C ALA A 274 20.59 -4.02 -0.18
N LEU A 275 21.65 -4.09 0.67
CA LEU A 275 22.14 -5.33 1.29
C LEU A 275 21.36 -5.67 2.57
N ARG A 276 20.82 -4.65 3.23
CA ARG A 276 20.16 -4.78 4.51
C ARG A 276 18.88 -3.94 4.51
N LEU A 277 17.80 -4.56 4.91
CA LEU A 277 16.51 -3.94 5.10
C LEU A 277 16.14 -4.02 6.57
N GLU A 278 15.96 -2.87 7.21
CA GLU A 278 15.45 -2.77 8.56
C GLU A 278 13.99 -2.33 8.52
N ILE A 279 13.12 -3.20 9.01
CA ILE A 279 11.68 -2.98 9.02
C ILE A 279 11.24 -2.71 10.44
N ALA A 280 10.45 -1.67 10.63
CA ALA A 280 9.86 -1.33 11.92
C ALA A 280 8.42 -0.86 11.75
N LEU A 281 7.65 -0.95 12.82
CA LEU A 281 6.27 -0.47 12.87
C LEU A 281 6.18 0.84 13.66
N LEU A 282 5.40 1.76 13.14
CA LEU A 282 4.91 2.94 13.84
C LEU A 282 3.45 2.68 14.20
N PRO A 283 3.14 2.31 15.46
CA PRO A 283 1.80 1.90 15.82
C PRO A 283 0.85 3.10 15.80
N ARG A 284 -0.35 2.90 15.23
CA ARG A 284 -1.45 3.89 15.16
C ARG A 284 -1.01 5.28 14.70
N ALA A 285 -0.05 5.33 13.76
CA ALA A 285 0.65 6.55 13.36
C ALA A 285 -0.16 7.46 12.42
N LEU A 286 -1.12 6.89 11.66
CA LEU A 286 -1.87 7.65 10.65
C LEU A 286 -3.38 7.53 10.88
N PRO A 287 -4.09 8.63 11.18
CA PRO A 287 -5.54 8.63 11.18
C PRO A 287 -6.08 8.63 9.74
N LEU A 288 -7.00 7.72 9.45
CA LEU A 288 -7.68 7.58 8.16
C LEU A 288 -9.19 7.75 8.32
N LEU A 289 -9.81 8.37 7.33
CA LEU A 289 -11.26 8.40 7.20
C LEU A 289 -11.73 7.11 6.49
N VAL A 290 -12.45 6.26 7.22
CA VAL A 290 -12.82 4.91 6.80
C VAL A 290 -14.34 4.80 6.71
N PRO A 291 -14.91 4.24 5.63
CA PRO A 291 -16.33 3.98 5.55
C PRO A 291 -16.85 3.24 6.79
N ARG A 292 -17.98 3.67 7.35
CA ARG A 292 -18.54 3.10 8.58
C ARG A 292 -18.70 1.58 8.48
N THR A 293 -19.15 1.08 7.34
CA THR A 293 -19.31 -0.35 7.07
C THR A 293 -18.03 -1.16 7.25
N THR A 294 -16.86 -0.60 6.92
CA THR A 294 -15.56 -1.23 7.12
C THR A 294 -15.01 -0.99 8.52
N ALA A 295 -15.22 0.21 9.05
CA ALA A 295 -14.71 0.59 10.37
C ALA A 295 -15.36 -0.20 11.53
N GLU A 296 -16.60 -0.65 11.33
CA GLU A 296 -17.42 -1.40 12.31
C GLU A 296 -17.50 -2.91 11.97
N ASP A 297 -16.91 -3.37 10.85
CA ASP A 297 -16.89 -4.79 10.46
C ASP A 297 -15.93 -5.59 11.36
N PRO A 298 -16.41 -6.52 12.19
CA PRO A 298 -15.55 -7.33 13.05
C PRO A 298 -14.63 -8.28 12.28
N SER A 299 -14.98 -8.62 11.03
CA SER A 299 -14.14 -9.42 10.11
C SER A 299 -13.24 -8.56 9.22
N GLY A 300 -13.37 -7.24 9.30
CA GLY A 300 -12.66 -6.26 8.51
C GLY A 300 -11.20 -6.05 8.93
N PRO A 301 -10.55 -5.04 8.31
CA PRO A 301 -9.12 -4.80 8.50
C PRO A 301 -8.79 -4.05 9.80
N PHE A 302 -9.72 -3.98 10.75
CA PHE A 302 -9.53 -3.31 12.03
C PHE A 302 -9.80 -4.25 13.20
N THR A 303 -9.09 -4.01 14.29
CA THR A 303 -9.36 -4.70 15.55
C THR A 303 -10.77 -4.32 16.05
N PRO A 304 -11.64 -5.30 16.37
CA PRO A 304 -12.94 -5.01 16.95
C PRO A 304 -12.80 -4.16 18.20
N PRO A 305 -13.75 -3.25 18.48
CA PRO A 305 -13.78 -2.57 19.76
C PRO A 305 -13.92 -3.60 20.89
N ALA A 306 -13.20 -3.38 21.99
CA ALA A 306 -13.26 -4.21 23.19
C ALA A 306 -14.64 -4.13 23.86
#